data_7e44a6664513d79ba7df74b490442f50
#
_entry.id   7e44a6664513d79ba7df74b490442f50
#
_cell.length_a   1.000
_cell.length_b   1.000
_cell.length_c   1.000
_cell.angle_alpha   90.00
_cell.angle_beta   90.00
_cell.angle_gamma   90.00
#
_symmetry.space_group_name_H-M   'P 1'
#
loop_
_entity.id
_entity.type
_entity.pdbx_description
1 polymer ?
#
loop_
_entity_poly.entity_id
_entity_poly.type
_entity_poly.pdbx_seq_one_letter_code
_entity_poly.pdbx_strand_id
1 'polypeptide(L)'
;MPEAPLAAAAERASVAAAVEQFTSQWAGSGHLLGAEHREVDDRTATDRWVFRFAGAEKDVIAVWLTLGQRTVVAESEVMPAPDEATAQVHALVLARNASLFGLAYAIGAEQGIYLIARVAAAAVDADELDRLCGAIVAEVDEVYPTVMSLGFPAHYRRRRRG
;
A
#
# COMPACT_ATOMS: atom_id res chain seq x y z
N MET A 1 34.75 -5.20 -7.11
CA MET A 1 33.59 -4.47 -7.68
C MET A 1 32.99 -3.58 -6.60
N PRO A 2 33.51 -2.38 -6.40
CA PRO A 2 33.04 -1.52 -5.31
C PRO A 2 31.85 -0.60 -5.65
N GLU A 3 31.33 -0.61 -6.88
CA GLU A 3 30.26 0.32 -7.30
C GLU A 3 28.83 -0.07 -6.85
N ALA A 4 28.56 -1.35 -6.64
CA ALA A 4 27.23 -1.81 -6.25
C ALA A 4 26.72 -1.25 -4.89
N PRO A 5 27.57 -1.13 -3.84
CA PRO A 5 27.17 -0.53 -2.58
C PRO A 5 26.90 0.97 -2.67
N LEU A 6 27.64 1.70 -3.50
CA LEU A 6 27.48 3.15 -3.66
C LEU A 6 26.20 3.51 -4.46
N ALA A 7 25.90 2.74 -5.50
CA ALA A 7 24.65 2.92 -6.24
C ALA A 7 23.43 2.63 -5.35
N ALA A 8 23.48 1.55 -4.56
CA ALA A 8 22.43 1.23 -3.60
C ALA A 8 22.25 2.31 -2.52
N ALA A 9 23.36 2.89 -2.02
CA ALA A 9 23.31 3.99 -1.05
C ALA A 9 22.72 5.28 -1.65
N ALA A 10 23.06 5.60 -2.90
CA ALA A 10 22.50 6.75 -3.60
C ALA A 10 20.99 6.58 -3.88
N GLU A 11 20.56 5.41 -4.32
CA GLU A 11 19.13 5.10 -4.50
C GLU A 11 18.38 5.17 -3.16
N ARG A 12 18.95 4.61 -2.10
CA ARG A 12 18.38 4.70 -0.75
C ARG A 12 18.18 6.14 -0.30
N ALA A 13 19.20 6.98 -0.47
CA ALA A 13 19.13 8.40 -0.13
C ALA A 13 18.10 9.15 -0.98
N SER A 14 18.00 8.83 -2.27
CA SER A 14 17.04 9.42 -3.18
C SER A 14 15.60 9.06 -2.80
N VAL A 15 15.33 7.80 -2.50
CA VAL A 15 14.00 7.35 -2.07
C VAL A 15 13.64 7.97 -0.71
N ALA A 16 14.57 8.03 0.24
CA ALA A 16 14.35 8.67 1.53
C ALA A 16 14.02 10.17 1.39
N ALA A 17 14.72 10.88 0.51
CA ALA A 17 14.44 12.29 0.20
C ALA A 17 13.06 12.48 -0.45
N ALA A 18 12.67 11.59 -1.36
CA ALA A 18 11.35 11.59 -1.97
C ALA A 18 10.24 11.38 -0.93
N VAL A 19 10.44 10.45 0.01
CA VAL A 19 9.51 10.21 1.12
C VAL A 19 9.39 11.43 2.02
N GLU A 20 10.50 12.08 2.36
CA GLU A 20 10.50 13.29 3.19
C GLU A 20 9.74 14.44 2.49
N GLN A 21 9.99 14.66 1.21
CA GLN A 21 9.28 15.66 0.43
C GLN A 21 7.79 15.36 0.35
N PHE A 22 7.41 14.12 0.05
CA PHE A 22 6.02 13.66 -0.01
C PHE A 22 5.30 13.87 1.32
N THR A 23 5.89 13.43 2.43
CA THR A 23 5.28 13.59 3.76
C THR A 23 5.13 15.06 4.16
N SER A 24 6.09 15.90 3.78
CA SER A 24 6.02 17.34 4.02
C SER A 24 4.89 18.02 3.25
N GLN A 25 4.64 17.60 2.00
CA GLN A 25 3.53 18.10 1.17
C GLN A 25 2.16 17.77 1.78
N TRP A 26 2.03 16.60 2.41
CA TRP A 26 0.78 16.14 3.00
C TRP A 26 0.62 16.50 4.48
N ALA A 27 1.65 17.06 5.11
CA ALA A 27 1.60 17.48 6.51
C ALA A 27 0.47 18.51 6.73
N GLY A 28 -0.34 18.27 7.74
CA GLY A 28 -1.46 19.16 8.08
C GLY A 28 -2.67 19.10 7.16
N SER A 29 -2.68 18.25 6.13
CA SER A 29 -3.82 18.10 5.21
C SER A 29 -5.05 17.46 5.86
N GLY A 30 -4.87 16.74 6.96
CA GLY A 30 -5.89 15.89 7.58
C GLY A 30 -6.10 14.54 6.89
N HIS A 31 -5.51 14.33 5.68
CA HIS A 31 -5.58 13.06 4.95
C HIS A 31 -4.47 12.09 5.35
N LEU A 32 -3.26 12.58 5.52
CA LEU A 32 -2.15 11.80 6.07
C LEU A 32 -2.18 11.88 7.59
N LEU A 33 -2.50 10.76 8.24
CA LEU A 33 -2.62 10.65 9.69
C LEU A 33 -1.28 10.39 10.38
N GLY A 34 -0.32 9.83 9.66
CA GLY A 34 1.01 9.54 10.18
C GLY A 34 1.92 8.88 9.14
N ALA A 35 3.21 9.00 9.38
CA ALA A 35 4.25 8.34 8.61
C ALA A 35 5.35 7.85 9.56
N GLU A 36 5.82 6.64 9.37
CA GLU A 36 6.90 6.04 10.15
C GLU A 36 7.93 5.41 9.22
N HIS A 37 9.20 5.48 9.63
CA HIS A 37 10.30 4.80 8.97
C HIS A 37 10.83 3.68 9.86
N ARG A 38 11.15 2.55 9.25
CA ARG A 38 11.81 1.42 9.92
C ARG A 38 12.98 0.93 9.07
N GLU A 39 14.14 0.81 9.66
CA GLU A 39 15.22 0.02 9.06
C GLU A 39 14.86 -1.46 9.11
N VAL A 40 15.04 -2.15 7.99
CA VAL A 40 14.79 -3.58 7.89
C VAL A 40 16.13 -4.28 7.65
N ASP A 41 16.57 -5.09 8.61
CA ASP A 41 17.73 -5.97 8.49
C ASP A 41 17.31 -7.26 7.77
N ASP A 42 17.09 -7.15 6.48
CA ASP A 42 16.72 -8.26 5.61
C ASP A 42 17.61 -8.22 4.37
N ARG A 43 17.93 -9.40 3.84
CA ARG A 43 18.76 -9.54 2.62
C ARG A 43 18.11 -8.92 1.37
N THR A 44 16.81 -8.68 1.40
CA THR A 44 16.02 -8.22 0.25
C THR A 44 15.51 -6.79 0.37
N ALA A 45 15.49 -6.23 1.57
CA ALA A 45 14.99 -4.88 1.83
C ALA A 45 15.94 -4.11 2.73
N THR A 46 16.11 -2.80 2.45
CA THR A 46 16.99 -1.90 3.20
C THR A 46 16.22 -0.94 4.09
N ASP A 47 15.05 -0.51 3.66
CA ASP A 47 14.20 0.42 4.38
C ASP A 47 12.72 0.14 4.15
N ARG A 48 11.92 0.48 5.14
CA ARG A 48 10.47 0.36 5.08
C ARG A 48 9.82 1.59 5.70
N TRP A 49 8.84 2.15 5.00
CA TRP A 49 7.99 3.22 5.50
C TRP A 49 6.56 2.75 5.57
N VAL A 50 5.79 3.31 6.49
CA VAL A 50 4.34 3.15 6.52
C VAL A 50 3.69 4.53 6.57
N PHE A 51 2.75 4.73 5.66
CA PHE A 51 1.88 5.90 5.64
C PHE A 51 0.47 5.47 6.04
N ARG A 52 -0.16 6.23 6.93
CA ARG A 52 -1.54 5.99 7.32
C ARG A 52 -2.40 7.13 6.81
N PHE A 53 -3.38 6.78 6.00
CA PHE A 53 -4.32 7.74 5.41
C PHE A 53 -5.72 7.57 6.01
N ALA A 54 -6.46 8.67 6.11
CA ALA A 54 -7.87 8.62 6.42
C ALA A 54 -8.65 8.19 5.18
N GLY A 55 -9.50 7.18 5.31
CA GLY A 55 -10.45 6.77 4.28
C GLY A 55 -11.87 7.18 4.67
N ALA A 56 -12.78 7.17 3.70
CA ALA A 56 -14.19 7.43 3.92
C ALA A 56 -14.93 6.17 4.36
N GLU A 57 -14.60 5.03 3.78
CA GLU A 57 -15.22 3.73 4.05
C GLU A 57 -14.35 2.87 4.97
N LYS A 58 -13.04 2.87 4.74
CA LYS A 58 -12.06 2.26 5.63
C LYS A 58 -11.37 3.35 6.44
N ASP A 59 -11.61 3.40 7.75
CA ASP A 59 -11.17 4.50 8.63
C ASP A 59 -9.68 4.84 8.48
N VAL A 60 -8.82 3.83 8.43
CA VAL A 60 -7.38 3.98 8.24
C VAL A 60 -6.92 3.04 7.13
N ILE A 61 -6.26 3.61 6.13
CA ILE A 61 -5.62 2.87 5.04
C ILE A 61 -4.11 3.01 5.22
N ALA A 62 -3.45 1.91 5.56
CA ALA A 62 -2.01 1.87 5.70
C ALA A 62 -1.37 1.46 4.38
N VAL A 63 -0.45 2.28 3.88
CA VAL A 63 0.37 1.98 2.71
C VAL A 63 1.80 1.72 3.18
N TRP A 64 2.29 0.52 2.96
CA TRP A 64 3.66 0.13 3.23
C TRP A 64 4.51 0.33 1.98
N LEU A 65 5.62 0.99 2.14
CA LEU A 65 6.61 1.19 1.10
C LEU A 65 7.89 0.46 1.51
N THR A 66 8.30 -0.52 0.72
CA THR A 66 9.49 -1.33 1.00
C THR A 66 10.52 -1.13 -0.10
N LEU A 67 11.69 -0.62 0.26
CA LEU A 67 12.82 -0.47 -0.65
C LEU A 67 13.64 -1.77 -0.68
N GLY A 68 13.68 -2.42 -1.84
CA GLY A 68 14.58 -3.52 -2.15
C GLY A 68 15.87 -3.02 -2.80
N GLN A 69 16.58 -3.91 -3.48
CA GLN A 69 17.85 -3.54 -4.12
C GLN A 69 17.69 -2.53 -5.26
N ARG A 70 16.66 -2.68 -6.08
CA ARG A 70 16.39 -1.83 -7.26
C ARG A 70 14.92 -1.49 -7.44
N THR A 71 14.08 -1.98 -6.56
CA THR A 71 12.63 -1.81 -6.66
C THR A 71 12.06 -1.31 -5.35
N VAL A 72 11.01 -0.53 -5.48
CA VAL A 72 10.15 -0.17 -4.37
C VAL A 72 8.82 -0.89 -4.55
N VAL A 73 8.37 -1.56 -3.49
CA VAL A 73 7.05 -2.19 -3.42
C VAL A 73 6.17 -1.34 -2.52
N ALA A 74 5.06 -0.86 -3.07
CA ALA A 74 3.99 -0.24 -2.30
C ALA A 74 2.86 -1.26 -2.11
N GLU A 75 2.41 -1.47 -0.89
CA GLU A 75 1.35 -2.43 -0.60
C GLU A 75 0.40 -1.93 0.48
N SER A 76 -0.86 -2.31 0.38
CA SER A 76 -1.88 -2.02 1.38
C SER A 76 -2.75 -3.25 1.59
N GLU A 77 -2.99 -3.63 2.84
CA GLU A 77 -3.98 -4.64 3.16
C GLU A 77 -5.38 -4.07 2.94
N VAL A 78 -6.12 -4.71 2.05
CA VAL A 78 -7.51 -4.36 1.77
C VAL A 78 -8.42 -4.96 2.82
N MET A 79 -8.24 -6.26 3.09
CA MET A 79 -8.98 -7.01 4.11
C MET A 79 -8.19 -8.23 4.56
N PRO A 80 -8.40 -8.73 5.79
CA PRO A 80 -7.91 -10.04 6.20
C PRO A 80 -8.50 -11.16 5.33
N ALA A 81 -8.02 -12.39 5.50
CA ALA A 81 -8.65 -13.55 4.85
C ALA A 81 -10.15 -13.56 5.10
N PRO A 82 -10.99 -13.67 4.04
CA PRO A 82 -12.44 -13.68 4.21
C PRO A 82 -12.90 -14.87 5.06
N ASP A 83 -13.81 -14.64 5.99
CA ASP A 83 -14.47 -15.72 6.76
C ASP A 83 -15.49 -16.47 5.90
N GLU A 84 -16.15 -15.74 4.98
CA GLU A 84 -17.18 -16.26 4.09
C GLU A 84 -16.91 -15.82 2.64
N ALA A 85 -17.53 -16.51 1.69
CA ALA A 85 -17.54 -16.14 0.27
C ALA A 85 -16.14 -15.91 -0.34
N THR A 86 -15.13 -16.65 0.10
CA THR A 86 -13.73 -16.48 -0.34
C THR A 86 -13.60 -16.50 -1.86
N ALA A 87 -14.24 -17.45 -2.54
CA ALA A 87 -14.18 -17.54 -4.01
C ALA A 87 -14.81 -16.31 -4.68
N GLN A 88 -15.90 -15.78 -4.14
CA GLN A 88 -16.56 -14.59 -4.67
C GLN A 88 -15.70 -13.33 -4.46
N VAL A 89 -15.07 -13.18 -3.30
CA VAL A 89 -14.12 -12.09 -3.02
C VAL A 89 -12.94 -12.15 -3.99
N HIS A 90 -12.34 -13.33 -4.17
CA HIS A 90 -11.23 -13.53 -5.10
C HIS A 90 -11.63 -13.21 -6.54
N ALA A 91 -12.79 -13.70 -7.00
CA ALA A 91 -13.29 -13.42 -8.35
C ALA A 91 -13.51 -11.91 -8.57
N LEU A 92 -14.05 -11.20 -7.57
CA LEU A 92 -14.28 -9.77 -7.64
C LEU A 92 -12.97 -9.00 -7.80
N VAL A 93 -11.98 -9.24 -6.92
CA VAL A 93 -10.72 -8.50 -6.97
C VAL A 93 -9.88 -8.85 -8.19
N LEU A 94 -9.91 -10.10 -8.66
CA LEU A 94 -9.27 -10.49 -9.92
C LEU A 94 -9.89 -9.79 -11.13
N ALA A 95 -11.21 -9.66 -11.16
CA ALA A 95 -11.90 -8.92 -12.22
C ALA A 95 -11.50 -7.43 -12.22
N ARG A 96 -11.32 -6.83 -11.05
CA ARG A 96 -10.86 -5.43 -10.94
C ARG A 96 -9.45 -5.23 -11.47
N ASN A 97 -8.57 -6.22 -11.38
CA ASN A 97 -7.21 -6.15 -11.93
C ASN A 97 -7.18 -5.76 -13.42
N ALA A 98 -8.22 -6.12 -14.19
CA ALA A 98 -8.31 -5.78 -15.61
C ALA A 98 -8.39 -4.27 -15.89
N SER A 99 -8.84 -3.48 -14.94
CA SER A 99 -9.01 -2.02 -15.07
C SER A 99 -7.97 -1.20 -14.29
N LEU A 100 -7.12 -1.83 -13.49
CA LEU A 100 -6.10 -1.16 -12.70
C LEU A 100 -4.85 -0.87 -13.52
N PHE A 101 -4.28 0.30 -13.34
CA PHE A 101 -3.02 0.69 -13.96
C PHE A 101 -1.90 0.72 -12.92
N GLY A 102 -0.91 -0.15 -13.11
CA GLY A 102 0.27 -0.23 -12.22
C GLY A 102 0.00 -0.81 -10.82
N LEU A 103 -1.21 -1.27 -10.57
CA LEU A 103 -1.64 -1.90 -9.33
C LEU A 103 -2.19 -3.28 -9.62
N ALA A 104 -2.09 -4.18 -8.66
CA ALA A 104 -2.74 -5.49 -8.73
C ALA A 104 -3.17 -5.97 -7.34
N TYR A 105 -4.32 -6.61 -7.28
CA TYR A 105 -4.72 -7.39 -6.11
C TYR A 105 -3.92 -8.68 -6.03
N ALA A 106 -3.53 -9.04 -4.83
CA ALA A 106 -2.80 -10.27 -4.54
C ALA A 106 -3.27 -10.88 -3.20
N ILE A 107 -3.08 -12.17 -3.07
CA ILE A 107 -3.19 -12.85 -1.78
C ILE A 107 -1.84 -12.73 -1.09
N GLY A 108 -1.81 -12.11 0.07
CA GLY A 108 -0.59 -11.85 0.83
C GLY A 108 -0.50 -12.70 2.11
N ALA A 109 0.12 -12.14 3.13
CA ALA A 109 0.29 -12.79 4.41
C ALA A 109 -1.05 -13.26 5.01
N GLU A 110 -1.04 -14.44 5.64
CA GLU A 110 -2.20 -15.02 6.30
C GLU A 110 -3.46 -15.11 5.42
N GLN A 111 -3.27 -15.25 4.09
CA GLN A 111 -4.35 -15.29 3.08
C GLN A 111 -5.16 -13.97 3.00
N GLY A 112 -4.65 -12.87 3.53
CA GLY A 112 -5.24 -11.55 3.39
C GLY A 112 -5.21 -11.06 1.94
N ILE A 113 -6.11 -10.16 1.62
CA ILE A 113 -6.18 -9.51 0.30
C ILE A 113 -5.41 -8.19 0.36
N TYR A 114 -4.45 -8.05 -0.53
CA TYR A 114 -3.57 -6.89 -0.64
C TYR A 114 -3.69 -6.24 -2.01
N LEU A 115 -3.48 -4.93 -2.05
CA LEU A 115 -3.25 -4.18 -3.28
C LEU A 115 -1.76 -3.81 -3.35
N ILE A 116 -1.10 -4.14 -4.45
CA ILE A 116 0.36 -4.06 -4.59
C ILE A 116 0.73 -3.29 -5.86
N ALA A 117 1.75 -2.43 -5.75
CA ALA A 117 2.45 -1.82 -6.87
C ALA A 117 3.96 -2.07 -6.76
N ARG A 118 4.63 -2.20 -7.90
CA ARG A 118 6.09 -2.29 -7.98
C ARG A 118 6.61 -1.24 -8.96
N VAL A 119 7.59 -0.47 -8.51
CA VAL A 119 8.25 0.55 -9.33
C VAL A 119 9.76 0.44 -9.20
N ALA A 120 10.49 0.89 -10.22
CA ALA A 120 11.93 1.01 -10.12
C ALA A 120 12.30 2.06 -9.06
N ALA A 121 13.26 1.77 -8.18
CA ALA A 121 13.69 2.72 -7.16
C ALA A 121 14.15 4.06 -7.75
N ALA A 122 14.80 4.01 -8.92
CA ALA A 122 15.24 5.20 -9.65
C ALA A 122 14.09 6.08 -10.19
N ALA A 123 12.87 5.56 -10.27
CA ALA A 123 11.69 6.30 -10.73
C ALA A 123 10.86 6.89 -9.57
N VAL A 124 11.28 6.67 -8.32
CA VAL A 124 10.56 7.13 -7.14
C VAL A 124 10.96 8.57 -6.82
N ASP A 125 10.04 9.49 -7.01
CA ASP A 125 10.07 10.86 -6.52
C ASP A 125 8.78 11.17 -5.73
N ALA A 126 8.64 12.39 -5.24
CA ALA A 126 7.48 12.78 -4.46
C ALA A 126 6.17 12.71 -5.27
N ASP A 127 6.22 13.04 -6.56
CA ASP A 127 5.06 12.99 -7.46
C ASP A 127 4.62 11.55 -7.72
N GLU A 128 5.58 10.63 -7.91
CA GLU A 128 5.28 9.21 -8.06
C GLU A 128 4.71 8.60 -6.77
N LEU A 129 5.22 9.00 -5.59
CA LEU A 129 4.65 8.60 -4.31
C LEU A 129 3.22 9.11 -4.13
N ASP A 130 2.96 10.35 -4.51
CA ASP A 130 1.61 10.94 -4.49
C ASP A 130 0.65 10.15 -5.40
N ARG A 131 1.08 9.86 -6.61
CA ARG A 131 0.31 9.07 -7.57
C ARG A 131 0.03 7.65 -7.05
N LEU A 132 1.04 6.96 -6.53
CA LEU A 132 0.91 5.60 -6.01
C LEU A 132 0.02 5.54 -4.77
N CYS A 133 0.29 6.36 -3.77
CA CYS A 133 -0.49 6.39 -2.55
C CYS A 133 -1.93 6.83 -2.83
N GLY A 134 -2.13 7.83 -3.66
CA GLY A 134 -3.46 8.29 -4.08
C GLY A 134 -4.26 7.19 -4.76
N ALA A 135 -3.66 6.47 -5.71
CA ALA A 135 -4.30 5.37 -6.41
C ALA A 135 -4.64 4.19 -5.47
N ILE A 136 -3.71 3.83 -4.58
CA ILE A 136 -3.94 2.76 -3.60
C ILE A 136 -5.07 3.13 -2.63
N VAL A 137 -5.02 4.33 -2.06
CA VAL A 137 -6.03 4.80 -1.11
C VAL A 137 -7.42 4.83 -1.76
N ALA A 138 -7.52 5.41 -2.96
CA ALA A 138 -8.80 5.48 -3.69
C ALA A 138 -9.37 4.10 -3.99
N GLU A 139 -8.55 3.17 -4.48
CA GLU A 139 -9.00 1.81 -4.83
C GLU A 139 -9.39 0.99 -3.60
N VAL A 140 -8.58 1.05 -2.53
CA VAL A 140 -8.89 0.35 -1.28
C VAL A 140 -10.19 0.86 -0.67
N ASP A 141 -10.36 2.17 -0.61
CA ASP A 141 -11.55 2.78 -0.01
C ASP A 141 -12.82 2.46 -0.82
N GLU A 142 -12.71 2.47 -2.15
CA GLU A 142 -13.83 2.14 -3.04
C GLU A 142 -14.27 0.68 -2.92
N VAL A 143 -13.34 -0.28 -2.90
CA VAL A 143 -13.67 -1.71 -2.89
C VAL A 143 -14.09 -2.21 -1.50
N TYR A 144 -13.62 -1.54 -0.44
CA TYR A 144 -13.74 -1.98 0.95
C TYR A 144 -15.17 -2.37 1.37
N PRO A 145 -16.23 -1.56 1.13
CA PRO A 145 -17.58 -1.93 1.52
C PRO A 145 -18.04 -3.26 0.88
N THR A 146 -17.73 -3.46 -0.38
CA THR A 146 -18.16 -4.64 -1.12
C THR A 146 -17.46 -5.90 -0.62
N VAL A 147 -16.13 -5.88 -0.49
CA VAL A 147 -15.38 -7.06 -0.04
C VAL A 147 -15.68 -7.40 1.43
N MET A 148 -15.89 -6.40 2.25
CA MET A 148 -16.26 -6.61 3.66
C MET A 148 -17.68 -7.15 3.82
N SER A 149 -18.63 -6.70 3.01
CA SER A 149 -20.00 -7.21 3.05
C SER A 149 -20.08 -8.68 2.58
N LEU A 150 -19.20 -9.10 1.68
CA LEU A 150 -19.07 -10.48 1.24
C LEU A 150 -18.30 -11.35 2.25
N GLY A 151 -17.11 -10.92 2.62
CA GLY A 151 -16.17 -11.72 3.41
C GLY A 151 -16.45 -11.73 4.91
N PHE A 152 -17.05 -10.66 5.44
CA PHE A 152 -17.37 -10.48 6.86
C PHE A 152 -18.78 -9.92 7.07
N PRO A 153 -19.84 -10.56 6.59
CA PRO A 153 -21.19 -9.98 6.60
C PRO A 153 -21.71 -9.67 8.01
N ALA A 154 -21.34 -10.48 9.00
CA ALA A 154 -21.77 -10.27 10.38
C ALA A 154 -21.14 -9.03 11.04
N HIS A 155 -19.86 -8.78 10.78
CA HIS A 155 -19.11 -7.63 11.29
C HIS A 155 -19.51 -6.34 10.58
N TYR A 156 -19.67 -6.39 9.27
CA TYR A 156 -20.00 -5.21 8.47
C TYR A 156 -21.41 -4.68 8.75
N ARG A 157 -22.39 -5.56 8.97
CA ARG A 157 -23.75 -5.17 9.36
C ARG A 157 -23.82 -4.51 10.72
N ARG A 158 -23.01 -4.94 11.70
CA ARG A 158 -22.95 -4.31 13.03
C ARG A 158 -22.46 -2.86 12.96
N ARG A 159 -21.46 -2.60 12.14
CA ARG A 159 -20.86 -1.27 11.99
C ARG A 159 -21.80 -0.24 11.34
N ARG A 160 -22.66 -0.68 10.42
CA ARG A 160 -23.65 0.21 9.76
C ARG A 160 -24.88 0.54 10.62
N ARG A 161 -25.08 -0.15 11.73
CA ARG A 161 -26.21 0.06 12.65
C ARG A 161 -25.87 0.89 13.90
N GLY A 162 -24.63 1.25 14.10
CA GLY A 162 -24.14 2.14 15.14
C GLY A 162 -23.81 3.51 14.60
#